data_1bd8cb3dc79147329526abee5ccf56d9
#
_entry.id   1bd8cb3dc79147329526abee5ccf56d9
#
_cell.length_a   1.000
_cell.length_b   1.000
_cell.length_c   1.000
_cell.angle_alpha   90.00
_cell.angle_beta   90.00
_cell.angle_gamma   90.00
#
_symmetry.space_group_name_H-M   'P 1'
#
loop_
_entity.id
_entity.type
_entity.pdbx_description
1 polymer ?
#
loop_
_entity_poly.entity_id
_entity_poly.type
_entity_poly.pdbx_seq_one_letter_code
_entity_poly.pdbx_strand_id
1 'polypeptide(L)'
;AIRRVSLDIYEGEALAIVGESGSGKSVLTKSFTGMLESNGSVTGGEIWFEGENLARFKKNKDWEGIRGKKIATVFQDPMTSLNPIHSIGDQISEVIVKHQGKSKEEAKREAIELMTKVGIYNAESRYDEYPFQYSGGMRQRIVIAIALACRPQILICDEPTTALDVTIQAQIVNLIKELSKEYGFTTIYITHDLGVVAAVAERVAVMYGGQIIEIGTAEEVFFDPRH
;
A
#
# COMPACT_ATOMS: atom_id res chain seq x y z
N ALA A 1 13.30 14.60 8.85
CA ALA A 1 13.11 13.26 9.37
C ALA A 1 12.02 13.24 10.44
N ILE A 2 11.55 12.08 10.82
CA ILE A 2 10.47 11.90 11.81
C ILE A 2 10.96 12.26 13.20
N ARG A 3 10.11 12.94 13.97
CA ARG A 3 10.43 13.40 15.33
C ARG A 3 9.29 13.06 16.29
N ARG A 4 9.51 12.10 17.23
CA ARG A 4 8.56 11.80 18.31
C ARG A 4 7.11 11.57 17.82
N VAL A 5 6.94 10.68 16.85
CA VAL A 5 5.62 10.27 16.37
C VAL A 5 5.14 9.09 17.20
N SER A 6 3.92 9.19 17.74
CA SER A 6 3.18 8.08 18.32
C SER A 6 1.89 7.93 17.51
N LEU A 7 1.62 6.73 17.02
CA LEU A 7 0.49 6.44 16.16
C LEU A 7 0.05 5.00 16.36
N ASP A 8 -1.19 4.81 16.77
CA ASP A 8 -1.83 3.51 16.80
C ASP A 8 -2.61 3.29 15.51
N ILE A 9 -2.44 2.12 14.91
CA ILE A 9 -3.15 1.68 13.71
C ILE A 9 -4.00 0.47 14.12
N TYR A 10 -5.31 0.57 13.91
CA TYR A 10 -6.24 -0.47 14.32
C TYR A 10 -6.53 -1.45 13.18
N GLU A 11 -6.78 -2.70 13.55
CA GLU A 11 -7.11 -3.75 12.59
C GLU A 11 -8.39 -3.42 11.82
N GLY A 12 -8.33 -3.54 10.49
CA GLY A 12 -9.45 -3.31 9.59
C GLY A 12 -9.78 -1.83 9.33
N GLU A 13 -9.09 -0.86 9.99
CA GLU A 13 -9.37 0.56 9.75
C GLU A 13 -8.81 1.06 8.40
N ALA A 14 -9.39 2.14 7.92
CA ALA A 14 -8.85 2.96 6.85
C ALA A 14 -8.27 4.26 7.44
N LEU A 15 -6.95 4.29 7.63
CA LEU A 15 -6.22 5.44 8.16
C LEU A 15 -5.62 6.26 7.01
N ALA A 16 -5.86 7.57 6.99
CA ALA A 16 -5.15 8.48 6.10
C ALA A 16 -4.04 9.23 6.86
N ILE A 17 -2.85 9.30 6.26
CA ILE A 17 -1.74 10.13 6.70
C ILE A 17 -1.60 11.26 5.69
N VAL A 18 -1.94 12.48 6.10
CA VAL A 18 -1.97 13.67 5.24
C VAL A 18 -0.93 14.69 5.67
N GLY A 19 -0.59 15.60 4.78
CA GLY A 19 0.34 16.70 5.05
C GLY A 19 1.08 17.13 3.79
N GLU A 20 1.79 18.24 3.88
CA GLU A 20 2.56 18.79 2.75
C GLU A 20 3.64 17.82 2.25
N SER A 21 4.11 18.04 1.01
CA SER A 21 5.26 17.32 0.48
C SER A 21 6.47 17.54 1.40
N GLY A 22 7.22 16.48 1.70
CA GLY A 22 8.36 16.55 2.61
C GLY A 22 8.01 16.54 4.10
N SER A 23 6.73 16.47 4.51
CA SER A 23 6.34 16.40 5.93
C SER A 23 6.75 15.10 6.63
N GLY A 24 7.19 14.08 5.88
CA GLY A 24 7.71 12.81 6.42
C GLY A 24 6.78 11.60 6.27
N LYS A 25 5.63 11.73 5.62
CA LYS A 25 4.63 10.65 5.47
C LYS A 25 5.23 9.33 4.97
N SER A 26 5.87 9.34 3.80
CA SER A 26 6.49 8.13 3.24
C SER A 26 7.68 7.64 4.06
N VAL A 27 8.41 8.53 4.75
CA VAL A 27 9.49 8.13 5.67
C VAL A 27 8.91 7.38 6.88
N LEU A 28 7.76 7.81 7.39
CA LEU A 28 7.07 7.14 8.49
C LEU A 28 6.70 5.69 8.10
N THR A 29 6.06 5.49 6.96
CA THR A 29 5.69 4.12 6.51
C THR A 29 6.91 3.28 6.14
N LYS A 30 7.95 3.87 5.54
CA LYS A 30 9.22 3.19 5.28
C LYS A 30 9.92 2.72 6.56
N SER A 31 9.70 3.39 7.71
CA SER A 31 10.32 3.01 8.97
C SER A 31 9.81 1.67 9.52
N PHE A 32 8.55 1.34 9.30
CA PHE A 32 7.97 0.06 9.74
C PHE A 32 7.80 -0.99 8.64
N THR A 33 8.26 -0.68 7.44
CA THR A 33 8.40 -1.66 6.35
C THR A 33 9.87 -2.01 6.06
N GLY A 34 10.82 -1.39 6.77
CA GLY A 34 12.25 -1.60 6.57
C GLY A 34 12.76 -1.11 5.22
N MET A 35 12.10 -0.11 4.63
CA MET A 35 12.44 0.47 3.32
C MET A 35 13.04 1.88 3.44
N LEU A 36 13.63 2.21 4.60
CA LEU A 36 14.39 3.43 4.74
C LEU A 36 15.60 3.43 3.80
N GLU A 37 15.97 4.63 3.33
CA GLU A 37 17.20 4.83 2.55
C GLU A 37 18.43 4.36 3.33
N SER A 38 19.54 4.07 2.63
CA SER A 38 20.76 3.53 3.24
C SER A 38 21.36 4.40 4.38
N ASN A 39 21.06 5.68 4.37
CA ASN A 39 21.45 6.66 5.40
C ASN A 39 20.35 6.86 6.47
N GLY A 40 19.22 6.18 6.37
CA GLY A 40 18.09 6.26 7.29
C GLY A 40 18.10 5.15 8.33
N SER A 41 17.82 5.51 9.59
CA SER A 41 17.67 4.54 10.67
C SER A 41 16.66 5.02 11.70
N VAL A 42 16.01 4.06 12.37
CA VAL A 42 15.20 4.33 13.56
C VAL A 42 16.15 4.47 14.75
N THR A 43 16.36 5.72 15.24
CA THR A 43 17.32 6.02 16.29
C THR A 43 16.75 5.91 17.71
N GLY A 44 15.43 5.81 17.83
CA GLY A 44 14.74 5.68 19.12
C GLY A 44 13.26 5.41 18.95
N GLY A 45 12.60 5.03 20.04
CA GLY A 45 11.21 4.60 20.03
C GLY A 45 11.02 3.12 19.71
N GLU A 46 9.79 2.73 19.56
CA GLU A 46 9.39 1.35 19.34
C GLU A 46 8.33 1.30 18.24
N ILE A 47 8.32 0.21 17.46
CA ILE A 47 7.34 -0.05 16.41
C ILE A 47 6.82 -1.47 16.62
N TRP A 48 5.67 -1.58 17.26
CA TRP A 48 5.09 -2.86 17.60
C TRP A 48 4.15 -3.36 16.51
N PHE A 49 4.36 -4.59 16.07
CA PHE A 49 3.48 -5.30 15.14
C PHE A 49 3.42 -6.77 15.54
N GLU A 50 2.23 -7.29 15.84
CA GLU A 50 2.01 -8.69 16.26
C GLU A 50 2.94 -9.14 17.40
N GLY A 51 3.21 -8.28 18.37
CA GLY A 51 4.09 -8.59 19.50
C GLY A 51 5.59 -8.51 19.22
N GLU A 52 5.98 -8.15 18.00
CA GLU A 52 7.39 -7.93 17.61
C GLU A 52 7.70 -6.44 17.47
N ASN A 53 8.87 -6.02 17.98
CA ASN A 53 9.33 -4.64 17.82
C ASN A 53 10.17 -4.50 16.54
N LEU A 54 9.55 -4.04 15.46
CA LEU A 54 10.17 -3.86 14.14
C LEU A 54 11.33 -2.84 14.15
N ALA A 55 11.38 -1.92 15.13
CA ALA A 55 12.48 -0.97 15.27
C ALA A 55 13.83 -1.67 15.58
N ARG A 56 13.79 -2.93 16.03
CA ARG A 56 14.97 -3.75 16.31
C ARG A 56 15.48 -4.54 15.10
N PHE A 57 14.73 -4.59 14.02
CA PHE A 57 15.10 -5.30 12.80
C PHE A 57 16.27 -4.60 12.11
N LYS A 58 17.36 -5.34 11.85
CA LYS A 58 18.61 -4.79 11.27
C LYS A 58 18.98 -5.45 9.95
N LYS A 59 18.58 -6.70 9.76
CA LYS A 59 18.97 -7.52 8.59
C LYS A 59 17.79 -7.65 7.64
N ASN A 60 18.06 -7.73 6.35
CA ASN A 60 17.01 -8.00 5.36
C ASN A 60 16.19 -9.25 5.69
N LYS A 61 16.83 -10.28 6.26
CA LYS A 61 16.17 -11.52 6.67
C LYS A 61 15.08 -11.29 7.72
N ASP A 62 15.23 -10.32 8.61
CA ASP A 62 14.24 -10.00 9.64
C ASP A 62 12.93 -9.49 8.99
N TRP A 63 13.04 -8.83 7.84
CA TRP A 63 11.93 -8.27 7.10
C TRP A 63 11.25 -9.23 6.11
N GLU A 64 11.84 -10.38 5.80
CA GLU A 64 11.30 -11.36 4.84
C GLU A 64 9.92 -11.89 5.23
N GLY A 65 9.64 -11.98 6.53
CA GLY A 65 8.33 -12.38 7.07
C GLY A 65 7.29 -11.27 7.09
N ILE A 66 7.69 -10.02 6.89
CA ILE A 66 6.84 -8.83 7.00
C ILE A 66 6.53 -8.25 5.62
N ARG A 67 7.58 -7.91 4.84
CA ARG A 67 7.44 -7.25 3.54
C ARG A 67 6.74 -8.14 2.52
N GLY A 68 5.68 -7.60 1.90
CA GLY A 68 4.89 -8.28 0.88
C GLY A 68 3.99 -9.40 1.43
N LYS A 69 4.31 -9.94 2.61
CA LYS A 69 3.56 -11.03 3.23
C LYS A 69 2.51 -10.54 4.22
N LYS A 70 2.90 -9.68 5.16
CA LYS A 70 2.01 -9.11 6.18
C LYS A 70 1.71 -7.64 5.92
N ILE A 71 2.68 -6.89 5.44
CA ILE A 71 2.56 -5.49 5.06
C ILE A 71 2.98 -5.36 3.61
N ALA A 72 2.05 -4.96 2.75
CA ALA A 72 2.31 -4.69 1.34
C ALA A 72 2.19 -3.19 1.05
N THR A 73 2.87 -2.71 0.01
CA THR A 73 2.87 -1.31 -0.38
C THR A 73 2.56 -1.17 -1.87
N VAL A 74 1.60 -0.32 -2.18
CA VAL A 74 1.33 0.21 -3.52
C VAL A 74 2.00 1.56 -3.61
N PHE A 75 3.01 1.68 -4.50
CA PHE A 75 3.78 2.91 -4.70
C PHE A 75 3.13 3.84 -5.72
N GLN A 76 3.55 5.09 -5.70
CA GLN A 76 3.02 6.18 -6.52
C GLN A 76 3.09 5.90 -8.03
N ASP A 77 4.18 5.34 -8.54
CA ASP A 77 4.41 5.12 -9.97
C ASP A 77 4.35 3.64 -10.34
N PRO A 78 3.29 3.21 -11.05
CA PRO A 78 3.18 1.83 -11.51
C PRO A 78 4.24 1.46 -12.57
N MET A 79 4.84 2.45 -13.26
CA MET A 79 5.87 2.19 -14.27
C MET A 79 7.18 1.70 -13.65
N THR A 80 7.51 2.18 -12.45
CA THR A 80 8.70 1.75 -11.71
C THR A 80 8.46 0.48 -10.90
N SER A 81 7.18 0.14 -10.66
CA SER A 81 6.79 -1.03 -9.86
C SER A 81 6.69 -2.32 -10.68
N LEU A 82 6.46 -2.21 -12.00
CA LEU A 82 6.32 -3.37 -12.89
C LEU A 82 7.61 -3.59 -13.68
N ASN A 83 8.05 -4.85 -13.76
CA ASN A 83 9.17 -5.24 -14.60
C ASN A 83 8.72 -5.29 -16.09
N PRO A 84 9.27 -4.44 -16.98
CA PRO A 84 8.79 -4.35 -18.35
C PRO A 84 9.07 -5.57 -19.22
N ILE A 85 10.00 -6.45 -18.81
CA ILE A 85 10.42 -7.64 -19.58
C ILE A 85 9.76 -8.94 -19.10
N HIS A 86 8.90 -8.87 -18.07
CA HIS A 86 8.10 -10.00 -17.58
C HIS A 86 6.62 -9.79 -17.87
N SER A 87 5.91 -10.87 -18.18
CA SER A 87 4.46 -10.81 -18.35
C SER A 87 3.76 -10.42 -17.05
N ILE A 88 2.58 -9.85 -17.17
CA ILE A 88 1.80 -9.40 -16.00
C ILE A 88 1.42 -10.59 -15.10
N GLY A 89 0.96 -11.68 -15.71
CA GLY A 89 0.57 -12.86 -14.96
C GLY A 89 1.76 -13.51 -14.24
N ASP A 90 2.92 -13.56 -14.88
CA ASP A 90 4.14 -14.09 -14.26
C ASP A 90 4.56 -13.28 -13.04
N GLN A 91 4.48 -11.95 -13.09
CA GLN A 91 4.84 -11.08 -11.97
C GLN A 91 3.91 -11.32 -10.76
N ILE A 92 2.62 -11.54 -10.97
CA ILE A 92 1.68 -11.87 -9.89
C ILE A 92 1.94 -13.29 -9.37
N SER A 93 2.11 -14.26 -10.27
CA SER A 93 2.34 -15.67 -9.93
C SER A 93 3.64 -15.88 -9.16
N GLU A 94 4.71 -15.16 -9.54
CA GLU A 94 6.01 -15.24 -8.83
C GLU A 94 5.87 -14.88 -7.35
N VAL A 95 5.09 -13.84 -7.04
CA VAL A 95 4.81 -13.42 -5.66
C VAL A 95 4.05 -14.52 -4.91
N ILE A 96 3.04 -15.13 -5.54
CA ILE A 96 2.26 -16.22 -4.95
C ILE A 96 3.15 -17.44 -4.66
N VAL A 97 3.94 -17.88 -5.63
CA VAL A 97 4.87 -19.01 -5.46
C VAL A 97 5.86 -18.73 -4.33
N LYS A 98 6.48 -17.56 -4.35
CA LYS A 98 7.53 -17.18 -3.39
C LYS A 98 7.03 -17.09 -1.95
N HIS A 99 5.86 -16.52 -1.74
CA HIS A 99 5.37 -16.21 -0.39
C HIS A 99 4.34 -17.20 0.16
N GLN A 100 3.63 -17.90 -0.73
CA GLN A 100 2.62 -18.90 -0.33
C GLN A 100 3.09 -20.34 -0.53
N GLY A 101 4.19 -20.57 -1.26
CA GLY A 101 4.71 -21.91 -1.53
C GLY A 101 3.83 -22.76 -2.44
N LYS A 102 2.94 -22.13 -3.23
CA LYS A 102 2.04 -22.81 -4.18
C LYS A 102 2.79 -23.30 -5.41
N SER A 103 2.22 -24.31 -6.08
CA SER A 103 2.69 -24.74 -7.40
C SER A 103 2.48 -23.65 -8.45
N LYS A 104 3.19 -23.73 -9.57
CA LYS A 104 3.05 -22.77 -10.67
C LYS A 104 1.64 -22.73 -11.24
N GLU A 105 0.98 -23.88 -11.35
CA GLU A 105 -0.38 -24.03 -11.85
C GLU A 105 -1.41 -23.38 -10.91
N GLU A 106 -1.24 -23.57 -9.60
CA GLU A 106 -2.10 -22.94 -8.59
C GLU A 106 -1.88 -21.42 -8.58
N ALA A 107 -0.62 -20.98 -8.65
CA ALA A 107 -0.29 -19.56 -8.69
C ALA A 107 -0.83 -18.87 -9.94
N LYS A 108 -0.78 -19.52 -11.11
CA LYS A 108 -1.38 -19.01 -12.35
C LYS A 108 -2.88 -18.82 -12.23
N ARG A 109 -3.60 -19.79 -11.67
CA ARG A 109 -5.06 -19.69 -11.46
C ARG A 109 -5.40 -18.52 -10.53
N GLU A 110 -4.71 -18.43 -9.40
CA GLU A 110 -4.94 -17.35 -8.43
C GLU A 110 -4.56 -15.97 -9.01
N ALA A 111 -3.51 -15.88 -9.81
CA ALA A 111 -3.13 -14.66 -10.51
C ALA A 111 -4.24 -14.19 -11.47
N ILE A 112 -4.83 -15.10 -12.25
CA ILE A 112 -5.95 -14.80 -13.15
C ILE A 112 -7.19 -14.34 -12.36
N GLU A 113 -7.48 -14.98 -11.22
CA GLU A 113 -8.55 -14.56 -10.30
C GLU A 113 -8.31 -13.14 -9.77
N LEU A 114 -7.09 -12.83 -9.31
CA LEU A 114 -6.72 -11.49 -8.85
C LEU A 114 -6.80 -10.45 -9.95
N MET A 115 -6.31 -10.77 -11.16
CA MET A 115 -6.45 -9.89 -12.32
C MET A 115 -7.92 -9.58 -12.60
N THR A 116 -8.78 -10.58 -12.55
CA THR A 116 -10.23 -10.40 -12.72
C THR A 116 -10.81 -9.51 -11.62
N LYS A 117 -10.46 -9.76 -10.36
CA LYS A 117 -10.94 -8.98 -9.21
C LYS A 117 -10.56 -7.52 -9.25
N VAL A 118 -9.36 -7.21 -9.72
CA VAL A 118 -8.96 -5.80 -9.90
C VAL A 118 -9.53 -5.17 -11.19
N GLY A 119 -10.36 -5.89 -11.92
CA GLY A 119 -11.08 -5.37 -13.09
C GLY A 119 -10.28 -5.43 -14.40
N ILE A 120 -9.38 -6.40 -14.55
CA ILE A 120 -8.77 -6.71 -15.86
C ILE A 120 -9.70 -7.67 -16.60
N TYR A 121 -10.35 -7.17 -17.65
CA TYR A 121 -11.23 -7.99 -18.48
C TYR A 121 -10.43 -9.03 -19.27
N ASN A 122 -11.00 -10.22 -19.47
CA ASN A 122 -10.38 -11.33 -20.18
C ASN A 122 -9.00 -11.70 -19.59
N ALA A 123 -8.89 -11.74 -18.27
CA ALA A 123 -7.64 -11.91 -17.52
C ALA A 123 -6.82 -13.14 -17.99
N GLU A 124 -7.47 -14.25 -18.31
CA GLU A 124 -6.80 -15.46 -18.78
C GLU A 124 -6.06 -15.23 -20.11
N SER A 125 -6.69 -14.61 -21.10
CA SER A 125 -6.06 -14.33 -22.39
C SER A 125 -4.99 -13.24 -22.30
N ARG A 126 -5.04 -12.41 -21.27
CA ARG A 126 -4.14 -11.30 -21.03
C ARG A 126 -3.02 -11.60 -20.04
N TYR A 127 -2.99 -12.82 -19.51
CA TYR A 127 -1.99 -13.26 -18.54
C TYR A 127 -0.55 -13.09 -19.06
N ASP A 128 -0.32 -13.44 -20.33
CA ASP A 128 0.99 -13.39 -20.96
C ASP A 128 1.34 -12.02 -21.60
N GLU A 129 0.46 -11.01 -21.43
CA GLU A 129 0.73 -9.63 -21.88
C GLU A 129 1.74 -8.92 -20.99
N TYR A 130 2.43 -7.94 -21.55
CA TYR A 130 3.47 -7.14 -20.89
C TYR A 130 2.94 -5.79 -20.43
N PRO A 131 3.61 -5.13 -19.44
CA PRO A 131 3.17 -3.85 -18.90
C PRO A 131 2.87 -2.75 -19.93
N PHE A 132 3.64 -2.68 -21.03
CA PHE A 132 3.46 -1.66 -22.05
C PHE A 132 2.14 -1.79 -22.84
N GLN A 133 1.47 -2.95 -22.78
CA GLN A 133 0.19 -3.21 -23.44
C GLN A 133 -1.01 -2.70 -22.62
N TYR A 134 -0.76 -2.16 -21.41
CA TYR A 134 -1.78 -1.71 -20.48
C TYR A 134 -1.78 -0.19 -20.31
N SER A 135 -2.96 0.41 -20.12
CA SER A 135 -3.08 1.83 -19.75
C SER A 135 -2.54 2.08 -18.34
N GLY A 136 -2.31 3.35 -17.98
CA GLY A 136 -1.85 3.73 -16.64
C GLY A 136 -2.74 3.19 -15.52
N GLY A 137 -4.06 3.37 -15.64
CA GLY A 137 -5.01 2.86 -14.67
C GLY A 137 -5.04 1.33 -14.58
N MET A 138 -4.87 0.63 -15.70
CA MET A 138 -4.77 -0.83 -15.71
C MET A 138 -3.48 -1.32 -15.05
N ARG A 139 -2.35 -0.65 -15.29
CA ARG A 139 -1.08 -0.95 -14.60
C ARG A 139 -1.21 -0.76 -13.09
N GLN A 140 -1.89 0.30 -12.65
CA GLN A 140 -2.14 0.53 -11.23
C GLN A 140 -2.98 -0.60 -10.62
N ARG A 141 -4.02 -1.07 -11.31
CA ARG A 141 -4.81 -2.24 -10.89
C ARG A 141 -3.95 -3.50 -10.75
N ILE A 142 -3.00 -3.70 -11.64
CA ILE A 142 -2.05 -4.82 -11.60
C ILE A 142 -1.10 -4.70 -10.41
N VAL A 143 -0.57 -3.52 -10.12
CA VAL A 143 0.26 -3.29 -8.93
C VAL A 143 -0.53 -3.60 -7.65
N ILE A 144 -1.81 -3.24 -7.60
CA ILE A 144 -2.71 -3.61 -6.50
C ILE A 144 -2.86 -5.14 -6.43
N ALA A 145 -3.08 -5.83 -7.56
CA ALA A 145 -3.16 -7.28 -7.58
C ALA A 145 -1.88 -7.95 -7.04
N ILE A 146 -0.71 -7.47 -7.44
CA ILE A 146 0.59 -7.94 -6.91
C ILE A 146 0.69 -7.72 -5.40
N ALA A 147 0.31 -6.55 -4.91
CA ALA A 147 0.32 -6.24 -3.48
C ALA A 147 -0.61 -7.15 -2.67
N LEU A 148 -1.77 -7.52 -3.24
CA LEU A 148 -2.76 -8.38 -2.61
C LEU A 148 -2.48 -9.88 -2.78
N ALA A 149 -1.53 -10.26 -3.65
CA ALA A 149 -1.21 -11.66 -3.95
C ALA A 149 -0.78 -12.47 -2.71
N CYS A 150 -0.30 -11.82 -1.66
CA CYS A 150 0.04 -12.49 -0.38
C CYS A 150 -1.03 -12.34 0.70
N ARG A 151 -2.19 -11.72 0.39
CA ARG A 151 -3.25 -11.42 1.37
C ARG A 151 -2.69 -10.71 2.61
N PRO A 152 -2.10 -9.52 2.45
CA PRO A 152 -1.48 -8.81 3.54
C PRO A 152 -2.51 -8.38 4.59
N GLN A 153 -2.06 -8.20 5.83
CA GLN A 153 -2.87 -7.65 6.91
C GLN A 153 -2.97 -6.12 6.81
N ILE A 154 -1.91 -5.48 6.27
CA ILE A 154 -1.85 -4.03 6.06
C ILE A 154 -1.46 -3.75 4.60
N LEU A 155 -2.26 -2.93 3.93
CA LEU A 155 -1.96 -2.36 2.63
C LEU A 155 -1.64 -0.87 2.76
N ILE A 156 -0.41 -0.48 2.45
CA ILE A 156 0.01 0.91 2.37
C ILE A 156 -0.19 1.40 0.93
N CYS A 157 -0.91 2.48 0.77
CA CYS A 157 -1.17 3.15 -0.50
C CYS A 157 -0.43 4.51 -0.49
N ASP A 158 0.81 4.53 -0.99
CA ASP A 158 1.64 5.74 -1.02
C ASP A 158 1.38 6.51 -2.32
N GLU A 159 0.52 7.51 -2.24
CA GLU A 159 0.04 8.33 -3.37
C GLU A 159 -0.44 7.49 -4.58
N PRO A 160 -1.33 6.51 -4.40
CA PRO A 160 -1.59 5.46 -5.39
C PRO A 160 -2.26 5.96 -6.68
N THR A 161 -2.58 7.24 -6.77
CA THR A 161 -3.38 7.83 -7.86
C THR A 161 -2.80 9.10 -8.46
N THR A 162 -1.67 9.58 -7.98
CA THR A 162 -1.09 10.91 -8.37
C THR A 162 -0.82 11.04 -9.87
N ALA A 163 -0.53 9.94 -10.57
CA ALA A 163 -0.25 9.93 -12.01
C ALA A 163 -1.48 9.63 -12.89
N LEU A 164 -2.70 9.61 -12.30
CA LEU A 164 -3.92 9.20 -12.95
C LEU A 164 -4.90 10.38 -13.08
N ASP A 165 -5.76 10.33 -14.11
CA ASP A 165 -6.87 11.28 -14.21
C ASP A 165 -7.91 11.06 -13.09
N VAL A 166 -8.69 12.10 -12.80
CA VAL A 166 -9.63 12.14 -11.66
C VAL A 166 -10.64 10.97 -11.69
N THR A 167 -11.09 10.57 -12.88
CA THR A 167 -12.07 9.49 -13.03
C THR A 167 -11.45 8.14 -12.67
N ILE A 168 -10.26 7.86 -13.18
CA ILE A 168 -9.52 6.64 -12.87
C ILE A 168 -9.08 6.63 -11.42
N GLN A 169 -8.68 7.78 -10.87
CA GLN A 169 -8.36 7.93 -9.44
C GLN A 169 -9.52 7.46 -8.56
N ALA A 170 -10.74 7.95 -8.80
CA ALA A 170 -11.93 7.55 -8.05
C ALA A 170 -12.20 6.03 -8.16
N GLN A 171 -12.00 5.44 -9.34
CA GLN A 171 -12.15 4.00 -9.55
C GLN A 171 -11.12 3.18 -8.78
N ILE A 172 -9.85 3.61 -8.74
CA ILE A 172 -8.79 2.93 -7.97
C ILE A 172 -9.05 3.01 -6.47
N VAL A 173 -9.46 4.18 -5.98
CA VAL A 173 -9.79 4.39 -4.57
C VAL A 173 -10.96 3.50 -4.15
N ASN A 174 -12.03 3.45 -4.93
CA ASN A 174 -13.17 2.56 -4.66
C ASN A 174 -12.79 1.09 -4.73
N LEU A 175 -11.98 0.69 -5.70
CA LEU A 175 -11.47 -0.68 -5.80
C LEU A 175 -10.75 -1.11 -4.53
N ILE A 176 -9.82 -0.31 -4.02
CA ILE A 176 -9.09 -0.62 -2.78
C ILE A 176 -10.05 -0.72 -1.60
N LYS A 177 -11.03 0.19 -1.50
CA LYS A 177 -12.05 0.19 -0.45
C LYS A 177 -12.92 -1.08 -0.47
N GLU A 178 -13.36 -1.52 -1.65
CA GLU A 178 -14.12 -2.76 -1.81
C GLU A 178 -13.30 -3.99 -1.44
N LEU A 179 -12.05 -4.06 -1.92
CA LEU A 179 -11.16 -5.16 -1.62
C LEU A 179 -10.77 -5.20 -0.12
N SER A 180 -10.60 -4.04 0.53
CA SER A 180 -10.32 -4.01 1.97
C SER A 180 -11.49 -4.58 2.79
N LYS A 181 -12.74 -4.29 2.40
CA LYS A 181 -13.92 -4.86 3.04
C LYS A 181 -14.06 -6.37 2.78
N GLU A 182 -13.76 -6.81 1.55
CA GLU A 182 -13.85 -8.23 1.18
C GLU A 182 -12.80 -9.08 1.89
N TYR A 183 -11.56 -8.60 1.96
CA TYR A 183 -10.42 -9.35 2.52
C TYR A 183 -10.11 -9.02 3.97
N GLY A 184 -10.68 -7.95 4.53
CA GLY A 184 -10.53 -7.57 5.94
C GLY A 184 -9.17 -6.98 6.28
N PHE A 185 -8.41 -6.44 5.33
CA PHE A 185 -7.11 -5.82 5.62
C PHE A 185 -7.24 -4.35 6.02
N THR A 186 -6.30 -3.89 6.85
CA THR A 186 -6.12 -2.49 7.22
C THR A 186 -5.52 -1.71 6.04
N THR A 187 -6.02 -0.50 5.78
CA THR A 187 -5.45 0.38 4.75
C THR A 187 -4.80 1.62 5.36
N ILE A 188 -3.61 1.97 4.87
CA ILE A 188 -2.93 3.23 5.20
C ILE A 188 -2.79 4.02 3.91
N TYR A 189 -3.54 5.11 3.78
CA TYR A 189 -3.43 6.02 2.66
C TYR A 189 -2.46 7.15 2.98
N ILE A 190 -1.43 7.31 2.16
CA ILE A 190 -0.58 8.50 2.16
C ILE A 190 -1.01 9.33 0.96
N THR A 191 -1.51 10.52 1.21
CA THR A 191 -1.97 11.41 0.15
C THR A 191 -1.99 12.87 0.62
N HIS A 192 -1.92 13.78 -0.32
CA HIS A 192 -2.19 15.19 -0.13
C HIS A 192 -3.58 15.59 -0.69
N ASP A 193 -4.30 14.64 -1.30
CA ASP A 193 -5.62 14.86 -1.87
C ASP A 193 -6.71 14.63 -0.81
N LEU A 194 -7.30 15.72 -0.32
CA LEU A 194 -8.37 15.69 0.68
C LEU A 194 -9.65 15.04 0.16
N GLY A 195 -9.89 15.05 -1.15
CA GLY A 195 -11.03 14.36 -1.77
C GLY A 195 -10.90 12.83 -1.64
N VAL A 196 -9.70 12.30 -1.82
CA VAL A 196 -9.40 10.88 -1.57
C VAL A 196 -9.62 10.56 -0.09
N VAL A 197 -9.08 11.39 0.81
CA VAL A 197 -9.22 11.18 2.26
C VAL A 197 -10.69 11.13 2.67
N ALA A 198 -11.49 12.10 2.22
CA ALA A 198 -12.92 12.15 2.53
C ALA A 198 -13.71 10.93 2.01
N ALA A 199 -13.25 10.32 0.91
CA ALA A 199 -13.91 9.15 0.31
C ALA A 199 -13.63 7.83 1.05
N VAL A 200 -12.47 7.69 1.72
CA VAL A 200 -12.02 6.39 2.23
C VAL A 200 -11.66 6.37 3.70
N ALA A 201 -11.18 7.47 4.28
CA ALA A 201 -10.59 7.46 5.61
C ALA A 201 -11.64 7.43 6.72
N GLU A 202 -11.44 6.55 7.69
CA GLU A 202 -12.16 6.57 8.96
C GLU A 202 -11.45 7.48 9.96
N ARG A 203 -10.11 7.44 9.97
CA ARG A 203 -9.26 8.30 10.78
C ARG A 203 -8.21 8.98 9.93
N VAL A 204 -7.80 10.16 10.37
CA VAL A 204 -6.81 10.99 9.69
C VAL A 204 -5.74 11.41 10.67
N ALA A 205 -4.48 11.22 10.29
CA ALA A 205 -3.30 11.74 10.99
C ALA A 205 -2.68 12.85 10.12
N VAL A 206 -2.62 14.06 10.65
CA VAL A 206 -2.05 15.22 9.96
C VAL A 206 -0.59 15.36 10.34
N MET A 207 0.31 15.30 9.34
CA MET A 207 1.75 15.42 9.52
C MET A 207 2.28 16.78 9.05
N TYR A 208 3.10 17.39 9.89
CA TYR A 208 3.84 18.60 9.57
C TYR A 208 5.24 18.54 10.18
N GLY A 209 6.26 18.88 9.41
CA GLY A 209 7.66 18.96 9.88
C GLY A 209 8.19 17.68 10.56
N GLY A 210 7.70 16.51 10.18
CA GLY A 210 8.10 15.21 10.74
C GLY A 210 7.40 14.84 12.04
N GLN A 211 6.30 15.51 12.38
CA GLN A 211 5.48 15.23 13.57
C GLN A 211 4.02 15.02 13.15
N ILE A 212 3.27 14.26 13.94
CA ILE A 212 1.81 14.26 13.87
C ILE A 212 1.34 15.42 14.74
N ILE A 213 0.64 16.38 14.12
CA ILE A 213 0.14 17.58 14.79
C ILE A 213 -1.34 17.45 15.17
N GLU A 214 -2.06 16.58 14.49
CA GLU A 214 -3.45 16.28 14.77
C GLU A 214 -3.78 14.83 14.36
N ILE A 215 -4.64 14.17 15.12
CA ILE A 215 -5.21 12.87 14.78
C ILE A 215 -6.64 12.80 15.31
N GLY A 216 -7.55 12.32 14.50
CA GLY A 216 -8.95 12.17 14.84
C GLY A 216 -9.71 11.36 13.80
N THR A 217 -11.02 11.26 13.97
CA THR A 217 -11.89 10.76 12.89
C THR A 217 -11.83 11.72 11.69
N ALA A 218 -12.16 11.22 10.51
CA ALA A 218 -12.20 12.07 9.32
C ALA A 218 -13.17 13.26 9.55
N GLU A 219 -14.32 13.03 10.21
CA GLU A 219 -15.30 14.07 10.51
C GLU A 219 -14.70 15.16 11.43
N GLU A 220 -14.02 14.77 12.53
CA GLU A 220 -13.39 15.72 13.44
C GLU A 220 -12.35 16.58 12.72
N VAL A 221 -11.43 15.95 11.98
CA VAL A 221 -10.34 16.66 11.31
C VAL A 221 -10.83 17.59 10.20
N PHE A 222 -11.93 17.23 9.49
CA PHE A 222 -12.47 18.06 8.42
C PHE A 222 -13.38 19.19 8.90
N PHE A 223 -14.16 18.99 9.96
CA PHE A 223 -15.21 19.92 10.37
C PHE A 223 -14.97 20.60 11.72
N ASP A 224 -14.10 20.06 12.56
CA ASP A 224 -13.70 20.63 13.86
C ASP A 224 -12.19 20.51 14.09
N PRO A 225 -11.36 21.04 13.18
CA PRO A 225 -9.89 20.91 13.29
C PRO A 225 -9.37 21.68 14.51
N ARG A 226 -8.44 21.06 15.22
CA ARG A 226 -7.79 21.64 16.42
C ARG A 226 -6.45 22.31 16.12
N HIS A 227 -5.93 22.09 14.90
CA HIS A 227 -4.63 22.65 14.50
C HIS A 227 -4.71 23.38 13.15
#